data_f4661d32c46c9cf348c94a88f441370b
#
_entry.id   f4661d32c46c9cf348c94a88f441370b
#
_cell.length_a   1.000
_cell.length_b   1.000
_cell.length_c   1.000
_cell.angle_alpha   90.00
_cell.angle_beta   90.00
_cell.angle_gamma   90.00
#
_symmetry.space_group_name_H-M   'P 1'
#
loop_
_entity.id
_entity.type
_entity.pdbx_description
1 polymer ?
#
loop_
_entity_poly.entity_id
_entity_poly.type
_entity_poly.pdbx_seq_one_letter_code
_entity_poly.pdbx_strand_id
1 'polypeptide(L)'
;GSEMCIRDRAKAPYYIAFYSEDKDRAMMNAGYIMEQLALFMCAKGLGTCFLSGVKPKAGNPHKGNLKFVILMAFGYSRGSHTRKAVEAKRMDLQELCVYKEVPRQWMKQLLDSARLAPSSMNSQPWRFVVYDNRIHVFAKKHNMNHLGRYEEFNFGIMFSHLMIVAEELWLDVDLIRLEDITHKNFPNSQ
;
A
#
# COMPACT_ATOMS: atom_id res chain seq x y z
N GLY A 1 4.23 -1.74 -12.52
CA GLY A 1 3.72 -1.68 -11.15
C GLY A 1 4.01 -2.94 -10.37
N SER A 2 4.09 -2.78 -9.07
CA SER A 2 4.18 -3.92 -8.16
C SER A 2 2.86 -4.69 -8.12
N GLU A 3 2.93 -5.97 -7.81
CA GLU A 3 1.77 -6.83 -7.65
C GLU A 3 1.91 -7.66 -6.38
N MET A 4 0.78 -8.14 -5.85
CA MET A 4 0.78 -9.11 -4.78
C MET A 4 0.24 -10.44 -5.32
N CYS A 5 1.13 -11.42 -5.45
CA CYS A 5 0.86 -12.69 -6.09
C CYS A 5 0.56 -13.81 -5.10
N ILE A 6 -0.23 -14.78 -5.54
CA ILE A 6 -0.43 -16.04 -4.84
C ILE A 6 0.75 -16.98 -5.12
N ARG A 7 1.11 -17.80 -4.13
CA ARG A 7 2.28 -18.64 -3.94
C ARG A 7 2.88 -19.32 -5.19
N ASP A 8 2.07 -19.72 -6.17
CA ASP A 8 2.52 -20.60 -7.26
C ASP A 8 2.81 -19.90 -8.59
N ARG A 9 2.61 -18.58 -8.69
CA ARG A 9 2.67 -17.87 -9.97
C ARG A 9 3.93 -17.07 -10.25
N ALA A 10 4.74 -16.77 -9.24
CA ALA A 10 5.95 -15.99 -9.43
C ALA A 10 7.21 -16.88 -9.35
N LYS A 11 7.60 -17.47 -10.47
CA LYS A 11 8.96 -17.98 -10.64
C LYS A 11 9.84 -16.78 -11.03
N ALA A 12 10.54 -16.21 -10.07
CA ALA A 12 11.47 -15.12 -10.27
C ALA A 12 12.91 -15.60 -10.03
N PRO A 13 13.91 -14.97 -10.68
CA PRO A 13 15.31 -15.33 -10.46
C PRO A 13 15.81 -14.90 -9.07
N TYR A 14 15.19 -13.85 -8.48
CA TYR A 14 15.65 -13.27 -7.23
C TYR A 14 14.49 -12.97 -6.29
N TYR A 15 14.81 -13.00 -4.97
CA TYR A 15 13.86 -12.71 -3.89
C TYR A 15 14.51 -11.84 -2.84
N ILE A 16 13.76 -10.88 -2.33
CA ILE A 16 14.12 -10.10 -1.15
C ILE A 16 13.24 -10.55 0.01
N ALA A 17 13.87 -10.99 1.10
CA ALA A 17 13.19 -11.29 2.35
C ALA A 17 13.22 -10.06 3.25
N PHE A 18 12.07 -9.56 3.65
CA PHE A 18 11.95 -8.42 4.52
C PHE A 18 11.71 -8.86 5.96
N TYR A 19 12.46 -8.28 6.87
CA TYR A 19 12.35 -8.50 8.31
C TYR A 19 12.15 -7.16 9.01
N SER A 20 11.37 -7.14 10.06
CA SER A 20 11.11 -5.94 10.85
C SER A 20 11.10 -6.25 12.34
N GLU A 21 11.32 -5.25 13.17
CA GLU A 21 11.07 -5.35 14.60
C GLU A 21 9.57 -5.55 14.85
N ASP A 22 9.24 -6.20 15.97
CA ASP A 22 7.86 -6.41 16.41
C ASP A 22 7.42 -5.19 17.24
N LYS A 23 7.12 -4.10 16.53
CA LYS A 23 6.66 -2.84 17.13
C LYS A 23 5.29 -2.45 16.57
N ASP A 24 4.61 -1.57 17.25
CA ASP A 24 3.38 -0.94 16.75
C ASP A 24 3.65 -0.35 15.35
N ARG A 25 2.70 -0.51 14.44
CA ARG A 25 2.76 -0.05 13.05
C ARG A 25 3.88 -0.67 12.19
N ALA A 26 4.61 -1.68 12.69
CA ALA A 26 5.72 -2.28 11.95
C ALA A 26 5.29 -2.84 10.59
N MET A 27 4.11 -3.47 10.50
CA MET A 27 3.56 -4.00 9.25
C MET A 27 3.17 -2.88 8.27
N MET A 28 2.60 -1.79 8.74
CA MET A 28 2.27 -0.63 7.91
C MET A 28 3.54 0.05 7.39
N ASN A 29 4.53 0.27 8.24
CA ASN A 29 5.83 0.83 7.84
C ASN A 29 6.54 -0.08 6.85
N ALA A 30 6.49 -1.40 7.03
CA ALA A 30 7.03 -2.37 6.09
C ALA A 30 6.39 -2.25 4.71
N GLY A 31 5.07 -2.17 4.63
CA GLY A 31 4.35 -1.97 3.38
C GLY A 31 4.73 -0.66 2.69
N TYR A 32 4.84 0.40 3.47
CA TYR A 32 5.23 1.72 2.99
C TYR A 32 6.64 1.73 2.36
N ILE A 33 7.62 1.16 3.06
CA ILE A 33 9.02 1.11 2.59
C ILE A 33 9.16 0.15 1.41
N MET A 34 8.56 -1.03 1.49
CA MET A 34 8.69 -2.06 0.44
C MET A 34 8.04 -1.63 -0.87
N GLU A 35 6.94 -0.87 -0.83
CA GLU A 35 6.34 -0.35 -2.05
C GLU A 35 7.20 0.73 -2.71
N GLN A 36 7.83 1.60 -1.94
CA GLN A 36 8.81 2.55 -2.50
C GLN A 36 9.94 1.82 -3.21
N LEU A 37 10.47 0.75 -2.60
CA LEU A 37 11.48 -0.11 -3.24
C LEU A 37 10.94 -0.75 -4.52
N ALA A 38 9.72 -1.29 -4.51
CA ALA A 38 9.10 -1.91 -5.67
C ALA A 38 8.92 -0.90 -6.82
N LEU A 39 8.47 0.30 -6.53
CA LEU A 39 8.31 1.37 -7.51
C LEU A 39 9.67 1.84 -8.07
N PHE A 40 10.69 1.96 -7.21
CA PHE A 40 12.05 2.26 -7.64
C PHE A 40 12.60 1.18 -8.60
N MET A 41 12.41 -0.08 -8.26
CA MET A 41 12.82 -1.21 -9.12
C MET A 41 12.06 -1.20 -10.44
N CYS A 42 10.77 -0.90 -10.42
CA CYS A 42 9.96 -0.73 -11.63
C CYS A 42 10.52 0.39 -12.53
N ALA A 43 10.90 1.52 -11.96
CA ALA A 43 11.54 2.63 -12.69
C ALA A 43 12.89 2.22 -13.32
N LYS A 44 13.55 1.18 -12.78
CA LYS A 44 14.77 0.58 -13.34
C LYS A 44 14.51 -0.57 -14.33
N GLY A 45 13.27 -0.81 -14.71
CA GLY A 45 12.88 -1.86 -15.68
C GLY A 45 12.70 -3.24 -15.06
N LEU A 46 12.62 -3.35 -13.74
CA LEU A 46 12.39 -4.61 -13.04
C LEU A 46 10.92 -4.78 -12.69
N GLY A 47 10.40 -5.99 -12.92
CA GLY A 47 9.11 -6.41 -12.38
C GLY A 47 9.25 -6.87 -10.94
N THR A 48 8.26 -6.58 -10.11
CA THR A 48 8.22 -6.98 -8.70
C THR A 48 6.89 -7.61 -8.34
N CYS A 49 6.90 -8.52 -7.36
CA CYS A 49 5.70 -9.15 -6.85
C CYS A 49 5.85 -9.51 -5.38
N PHE A 50 4.95 -9.03 -4.53
CA PHE A 50 4.88 -9.45 -3.13
C PHE A 50 4.26 -10.84 -3.02
N LEU A 51 4.90 -11.72 -2.24
CA LEU A 51 4.47 -13.10 -2.04
C LEU A 51 3.90 -13.28 -0.62
N SER A 52 2.58 -13.19 -0.51
CA SER A 52 1.90 -13.45 0.76
C SER A 52 1.87 -14.95 1.07
N GLY A 53 2.04 -15.31 2.35
CA GLY A 53 1.95 -16.69 2.82
C GLY A 53 3.16 -17.58 2.48
N VAL A 54 4.24 -17.02 1.91
CA VAL A 54 5.48 -17.73 1.61
C VAL A 54 6.55 -17.36 2.64
N LYS A 55 7.33 -18.36 3.06
CA LYS A 55 8.48 -18.17 3.95
C LYS A 55 9.75 -18.61 3.23
N PRO A 56 10.92 -18.03 3.54
CA PRO A 56 12.19 -18.49 3.00
C PRO A 56 12.43 -19.96 3.40
N LYS A 57 12.91 -20.78 2.45
CA LYS A 57 13.21 -22.20 2.70
C LYS A 57 14.42 -22.39 3.62
N ALA A 58 15.39 -21.51 3.56
CA ALA A 58 16.59 -21.52 4.36
C ALA A 58 16.57 -20.32 5.29
N GLY A 59 16.46 -20.57 6.58
CA GLY A 59 16.63 -19.51 7.58
C GLY A 59 15.59 -19.56 8.68
N ASN A 60 16.06 -19.18 9.84
CA ASN A 60 15.22 -18.89 10.99
C ASN A 60 14.19 -17.81 10.59
N PRO A 61 12.89 -17.96 10.94
CA PRO A 61 11.90 -16.88 10.78
C PRO A 61 12.29 -15.61 11.56
N HIS A 62 13.34 -15.68 12.33
CA HIS A 62 13.94 -14.59 13.08
C HIS A 62 15.38 -14.36 12.65
N LYS A 63 15.78 -13.12 12.44
CA LYS A 63 17.16 -12.65 12.35
C LYS A 63 17.46 -11.79 13.60
N GLY A 64 18.03 -12.41 14.62
CA GLY A 64 18.13 -11.73 15.92
C GLY A 64 16.74 -11.43 16.47
N ASN A 65 16.46 -10.16 16.76
CA ASN A 65 15.16 -9.67 17.25
C ASN A 65 14.16 -9.34 16.12
N LEU A 66 14.53 -9.54 14.85
CA LEU A 66 13.68 -9.22 13.71
C LEU A 66 12.80 -10.40 13.33
N LYS A 67 11.53 -10.15 13.07
CA LYS A 67 10.55 -11.10 12.55
C LYS A 67 10.42 -10.99 11.04
N PHE A 68 10.28 -12.14 10.38
CA PHE A 68 9.99 -12.19 8.95
C PHE A 68 8.60 -11.58 8.65
N VAL A 69 8.57 -10.66 7.70
CA VAL A 69 7.35 -9.98 7.25
C VAL A 69 6.83 -10.60 5.95
N ILE A 70 7.61 -10.49 4.86
CA ILE A 70 7.17 -10.88 3.53
C ILE A 70 8.37 -11.14 2.61
N LEU A 71 8.14 -11.88 1.52
CA LEU A 71 9.05 -11.97 0.38
C LEU A 71 8.56 -11.04 -0.74
N MET A 72 9.51 -10.44 -1.45
CA MET A 72 9.27 -9.82 -2.73
C MET A 72 10.11 -10.52 -3.80
N ALA A 73 9.44 -11.09 -4.80
CA ALA A 73 10.07 -11.62 -6.00
C ALA A 73 10.38 -10.49 -6.96
N PHE A 74 11.52 -10.54 -7.66
CA PHE A 74 11.84 -9.55 -8.67
C PHE A 74 12.69 -10.11 -9.80
N GLY A 75 12.70 -9.42 -10.92
CA GLY A 75 13.47 -9.77 -12.11
C GLY A 75 13.02 -9.01 -13.34
N TYR A 76 13.70 -9.23 -14.44
CA TYR A 76 13.25 -8.66 -15.72
C TYR A 76 11.97 -9.36 -16.18
N SER A 77 10.94 -8.56 -16.51
CA SER A 77 9.70 -9.09 -17.01
C SER A 77 9.83 -9.56 -18.46
N ARG A 78 9.10 -10.62 -18.80
CA ARG A 78 8.93 -11.01 -20.22
C ARG A 78 7.85 -10.10 -20.82
N GLY A 79 8.27 -9.09 -21.59
CA GLY A 79 7.37 -8.09 -22.17
C GLY A 79 7.40 -6.76 -21.41
N SER A 80 6.29 -6.04 -21.41
CA SER A 80 6.20 -4.76 -20.71
C SER A 80 6.20 -4.97 -19.19
N HIS A 81 7.07 -4.26 -18.49
CA HIS A 81 7.13 -4.24 -17.02
C HIS A 81 6.19 -3.21 -16.40
N THR A 82 5.55 -2.40 -17.22
CA THR A 82 4.54 -1.41 -16.84
C THR A 82 3.25 -1.66 -17.58
N ARG A 83 2.14 -1.24 -17.00
CA ARG A 83 0.82 -1.22 -17.62
C ARG A 83 0.17 0.14 -17.40
N LYS A 84 -0.73 0.50 -18.28
CA LYS A 84 -1.52 1.72 -18.11
C LYS A 84 -2.47 1.58 -16.92
N ALA A 85 -2.79 2.71 -16.27
CA ALA A 85 -3.71 2.73 -15.11
C ALA A 85 -5.07 2.10 -15.43
N VAL A 86 -5.58 2.30 -16.65
CA VAL A 86 -6.85 1.73 -17.12
C VAL A 86 -6.83 0.20 -17.28
N GLU A 87 -5.64 -0.40 -17.42
CA GLU A 87 -5.46 -1.85 -17.54
C GLU A 87 -5.37 -2.53 -16.18
N ALA A 88 -5.19 -1.77 -15.12
CA ALA A 88 -5.13 -2.29 -13.76
C ALA A 88 -6.54 -2.67 -13.28
N LYS A 89 -6.70 -3.94 -12.89
CA LYS A 89 -7.96 -4.42 -12.31
C LYS A 89 -8.12 -3.84 -10.89
N ARG A 90 -8.64 -2.63 -10.79
CA ARG A 90 -8.88 -1.91 -9.54
C ARG A 90 -10.32 -1.37 -9.53
N MET A 91 -10.87 -1.22 -8.33
CA MET A 91 -12.16 -0.57 -8.13
C MET A 91 -12.08 0.89 -8.58
N ASP A 92 -13.18 1.44 -9.05
CA ASP A 92 -13.25 2.83 -9.42
C ASP A 92 -13.34 3.75 -8.19
N LEU A 93 -12.95 5.02 -8.34
CA LEU A 93 -13.04 5.98 -7.25
C LEU A 93 -14.46 6.17 -6.72
N GLN A 94 -15.47 5.99 -7.58
CA GLN A 94 -16.88 6.05 -7.17
C GLN A 94 -17.26 4.93 -6.18
N GLU A 95 -16.59 3.77 -6.26
CA GLU A 95 -16.79 2.65 -5.34
C GLU A 95 -15.97 2.77 -4.05
N LEU A 96 -14.82 3.47 -4.14
CA LEU A 96 -13.87 3.63 -3.02
C LEU A 96 -14.15 4.85 -2.17
N CYS A 97 -14.76 5.92 -2.75
CA CYS A 97 -14.85 7.24 -2.16
C CYS A 97 -16.28 7.67 -1.87
N VAL A 98 -16.45 8.29 -0.71
CA VAL A 98 -17.64 9.12 -0.41
C VAL A 98 -17.16 10.57 -0.36
N TYR A 99 -17.65 11.38 -1.29
CA TYR A 99 -17.30 12.80 -1.35
C TYR A 99 -18.27 13.62 -0.50
N LYS A 100 -17.74 14.32 0.49
CA LYS A 100 -18.50 15.30 1.29
C LYS A 100 -18.47 16.68 0.67
N GLU A 101 -17.43 16.94 -0.12
CA GLU A 101 -17.21 18.16 -0.85
C GLU A 101 -16.69 17.84 -2.25
N VAL A 102 -16.81 18.77 -3.19
CA VAL A 102 -16.30 18.57 -4.56
C VAL A 102 -14.77 18.53 -4.50
N PRO A 103 -14.13 17.41 -4.87
CA PRO A 103 -12.69 17.29 -4.75
C PRO A 103 -11.96 18.17 -5.74
N ARG A 104 -10.91 18.85 -5.27
CA ARG A 104 -9.98 19.60 -6.12
C ARG A 104 -9.16 18.64 -6.98
N GLN A 105 -8.54 19.16 -8.04
CA GLN A 105 -7.78 18.34 -8.98
C GLN A 105 -6.63 17.57 -8.31
N TRP A 106 -5.88 18.22 -7.44
CA TRP A 106 -4.80 17.56 -6.71
C TRP A 106 -5.31 16.42 -5.79
N MET A 107 -6.49 16.59 -5.18
CA MET A 107 -7.13 15.56 -4.36
C MET A 107 -7.49 14.34 -5.20
N LYS A 108 -8.00 14.54 -6.41
CA LYS A 108 -8.29 13.45 -7.35
C LYS A 108 -7.02 12.69 -7.74
N GLN A 109 -5.91 13.40 -7.98
CA GLN A 109 -4.62 12.78 -8.31
C GLN A 109 -4.10 11.91 -7.16
N LEU A 110 -4.20 12.37 -5.89
CA LEU A 110 -3.87 11.57 -4.72
C LEU A 110 -4.71 10.29 -4.65
N LEU A 111 -6.03 10.41 -4.79
CA LEU A 111 -6.95 9.28 -4.72
C LEU A 111 -6.75 8.29 -5.88
N ASP A 112 -6.47 8.77 -7.09
CA ASP A 112 -6.15 7.91 -8.22
C ASP A 112 -4.87 7.11 -8.01
N SER A 113 -3.85 7.71 -7.40
CA SER A 113 -2.62 6.99 -7.05
C SER A 113 -2.88 5.92 -5.97
N ALA A 114 -3.63 6.27 -4.93
CA ALA A 114 -4.01 5.33 -3.86
C ALA A 114 -4.83 4.15 -4.40
N ARG A 115 -5.76 4.42 -5.33
CA ARG A 115 -6.57 3.40 -6.01
C ARG A 115 -5.73 2.35 -6.72
N LEU A 116 -4.60 2.74 -7.31
CA LEU A 116 -3.72 1.86 -8.08
C LEU A 116 -2.83 0.96 -7.21
N ALA A 117 -2.76 1.19 -5.93
CA ALA A 117 -1.96 0.42 -5.01
C ALA A 117 -2.30 -1.09 -5.05
N PRO A 118 -1.31 -1.98 -5.07
CA PRO A 118 -1.55 -3.41 -4.96
C PRO A 118 -1.98 -3.80 -3.54
N SER A 119 -2.70 -4.91 -3.44
CA SER A 119 -3.11 -5.48 -2.16
C SER A 119 -3.20 -7.00 -2.22
N SER A 120 -3.15 -7.65 -1.07
CA SER A 120 -3.30 -9.10 -0.96
C SER A 120 -4.59 -9.56 -1.63
N MET A 121 -4.48 -10.51 -2.57
CA MET A 121 -5.60 -11.02 -3.36
C MET A 121 -6.41 -9.92 -4.09
N ASN A 122 -5.79 -8.77 -4.35
CA ASN A 122 -6.45 -7.58 -4.90
C ASN A 122 -7.68 -7.13 -4.08
N SER A 123 -7.61 -7.29 -2.77
CA SER A 123 -8.73 -7.05 -1.83
C SER A 123 -9.14 -5.59 -1.72
N GLN A 124 -8.21 -4.66 -1.97
CA GLN A 124 -8.43 -3.21 -1.92
C GLN A 124 -9.25 -2.80 -0.67
N PRO A 125 -8.69 -3.02 0.54
CA PRO A 125 -9.45 -2.97 1.78
C PRO A 125 -9.79 -1.54 2.23
N TRP A 126 -9.30 -0.54 1.56
CA TRP A 126 -9.48 0.87 1.88
C TRP A 126 -10.78 1.45 1.36
N ARG A 127 -11.36 2.38 2.13
CA ARG A 127 -12.45 3.27 1.73
C ARG A 127 -12.10 4.66 2.20
N PHE A 128 -12.52 5.66 1.42
CA PHE A 128 -12.16 7.06 1.64
C PHE A 128 -13.40 7.91 1.85
N VAL A 129 -13.36 8.77 2.85
CA VAL A 129 -14.32 9.89 2.98
C VAL A 129 -13.54 11.16 2.74
N VAL A 130 -13.92 11.88 1.70
CA VAL A 130 -13.16 12.99 1.10
C VAL A 130 -13.81 14.32 1.44
N TYR A 131 -13.03 15.19 2.05
CA TYR A 131 -13.34 16.57 2.35
C TYR A 131 -12.44 17.51 1.52
N ASP A 132 -12.60 18.83 1.64
CA ASP A 132 -11.81 19.79 0.87
C ASP A 132 -10.29 19.68 1.12
N ASN A 133 -9.88 19.46 2.38
CA ASN A 133 -8.48 19.47 2.80
C ASN A 133 -8.01 18.19 3.52
N ARG A 134 -8.85 17.16 3.59
CA ARG A 134 -8.50 15.91 4.29
C ARG A 134 -9.21 14.71 3.71
N ILE A 135 -8.59 13.55 3.90
CA ILE A 135 -9.14 12.25 3.55
C ILE A 135 -9.20 11.42 4.83
N HIS A 136 -10.36 10.93 5.19
CA HIS A 136 -10.48 9.89 6.20
C HIS A 136 -10.40 8.52 5.53
N VAL A 137 -9.49 7.70 6.02
CA VAL A 137 -9.23 6.36 5.47
C VAL A 137 -9.80 5.32 6.43
N PHE A 138 -10.62 4.44 5.91
CA PHE A 138 -11.28 3.37 6.66
C PHE A 138 -10.93 2.00 6.08
N ALA A 139 -10.80 1.01 6.97
CA ALA A 139 -10.72 -0.38 6.58
C ALA A 139 -12.14 -0.95 6.35
N LYS A 140 -12.35 -1.59 5.20
CA LYS A 140 -13.55 -2.40 4.98
C LYS A 140 -13.45 -3.66 5.83
N LYS A 141 -14.45 -3.93 6.66
CA LYS A 141 -14.51 -5.18 7.42
C LYS A 141 -14.56 -6.38 6.47
N HIS A 142 -13.65 -7.31 6.63
CA HIS A 142 -13.62 -8.58 5.93
C HIS A 142 -13.88 -9.73 6.90
N ASN A 143 -14.71 -10.69 6.47
CA ASN A 143 -14.99 -11.91 7.25
C ASN A 143 -13.89 -12.97 7.12
N MET A 144 -12.75 -12.66 6.50
CA MET A 144 -11.70 -13.62 6.17
C MET A 144 -10.45 -13.38 7.04
N ASN A 145 -10.21 -14.25 8.01
CA ASN A 145 -9.14 -14.16 8.99
C ASN A 145 -7.71 -14.14 8.39
N HIS A 146 -7.51 -14.67 7.18
CA HIS A 146 -6.17 -14.69 6.56
C HIS A 146 -5.81 -13.40 5.81
N LEU A 147 -6.77 -12.53 5.51
CA LEU A 147 -6.47 -11.19 4.96
C LEU A 147 -6.03 -10.22 6.05
N GLY A 148 -6.49 -10.39 7.29
CA GLY A 148 -6.19 -9.51 8.42
C GLY A 148 -4.69 -9.40 8.72
N ARG A 149 -3.92 -10.47 8.51
CA ARG A 149 -2.47 -10.46 8.77
C ARG A 149 -1.70 -9.44 7.91
N TYR A 150 -2.14 -9.20 6.67
CA TYR A 150 -1.48 -8.27 5.75
C TYR A 150 -2.26 -6.97 5.54
N GLU A 151 -3.31 -6.74 6.34
CA GLU A 151 -4.15 -5.54 6.18
C GLU A 151 -3.34 -4.26 6.39
N GLU A 152 -2.62 -4.15 7.50
CA GLU A 152 -1.75 -2.99 7.76
C GLU A 152 -0.65 -2.84 6.71
N PHE A 153 -0.07 -3.94 6.22
CA PHE A 153 0.88 -3.93 5.12
C PHE A 153 0.26 -3.36 3.85
N ASN A 154 -0.96 -3.77 3.49
CA ASN A 154 -1.70 -3.24 2.36
C ASN A 154 -1.95 -1.73 2.50
N PHE A 155 -2.33 -1.26 3.69
CA PHE A 155 -2.48 0.18 3.95
C PHE A 155 -1.16 0.93 3.81
N GLY A 156 -0.05 0.37 4.28
CA GLY A 156 1.28 0.94 4.09
C GLY A 156 1.62 1.14 2.61
N ILE A 157 1.34 0.14 1.77
CA ILE A 157 1.48 0.23 0.32
C ILE A 157 0.64 1.39 -0.25
N MET A 158 -0.63 1.46 0.12
CA MET A 158 -1.54 2.50 -0.37
C MET A 158 -1.07 3.90 0.07
N PHE A 159 -0.64 4.07 1.31
CA PHE A 159 -0.10 5.34 1.79
C PHE A 159 1.19 5.74 1.06
N SER A 160 2.04 4.78 0.67
CA SER A 160 3.23 5.05 -0.14
C SER A 160 2.85 5.67 -1.49
N HIS A 161 1.86 5.13 -2.19
CA HIS A 161 1.36 5.70 -3.44
C HIS A 161 0.84 7.13 -3.26
N LEU A 162 0.06 7.36 -2.21
CA LEU A 162 -0.52 8.67 -1.90
C LEU A 162 0.58 9.69 -1.61
N MET A 163 1.55 9.34 -0.78
CA MET A 163 2.62 10.25 -0.36
C MET A 163 3.61 10.58 -1.49
N ILE A 164 3.90 9.63 -2.39
CA ILE A 164 4.75 9.89 -3.56
C ILE A 164 4.11 10.96 -4.45
N VAL A 165 2.82 10.87 -4.72
CA VAL A 165 2.13 11.88 -5.53
C VAL A 165 1.96 13.20 -4.77
N ALA A 166 1.76 13.16 -3.45
CA ALA A 166 1.75 14.37 -2.64
C ALA A 166 3.08 15.13 -2.75
N GLU A 167 4.22 14.42 -2.70
CA GLU A 167 5.54 15.00 -2.87
C GLU A 167 5.74 15.59 -4.28
N GLU A 168 5.33 14.88 -5.33
CA GLU A 168 5.36 15.40 -6.70
C GLU A 168 4.56 16.69 -6.88
N LEU A 169 3.44 16.81 -6.17
CA LEU A 169 2.56 17.97 -6.22
C LEU A 169 2.95 19.08 -5.23
N TRP A 170 4.05 18.91 -4.50
CA TRP A 170 4.52 19.85 -3.47
C TRP A 170 3.48 20.09 -2.38
N LEU A 171 2.71 19.06 -2.04
CA LEU A 171 1.72 19.11 -0.98
C LEU A 171 2.35 18.71 0.34
N ASP A 172 2.07 19.49 1.37
CA ASP A 172 2.37 19.14 2.75
C ASP A 172 1.23 18.26 3.29
N VAL A 173 1.52 16.99 3.56
CA VAL A 173 0.53 15.99 3.97
C VAL A 173 0.99 15.25 5.20
N ASP A 174 0.18 15.33 6.26
CA ASP A 174 0.37 14.57 7.48
C ASP A 174 -0.51 13.31 7.49
N LEU A 175 0.09 12.17 7.86
CA LEU A 175 -0.63 10.93 8.16
C LEU A 175 -0.89 10.86 9.67
N ILE A 176 -2.14 11.06 10.08
CA ILE A 176 -2.54 11.10 11.48
C ILE A 176 -3.47 9.93 11.77
N ARG A 177 -3.20 9.17 12.84
CA ARG A 177 -4.11 8.16 13.34
C ARG A 177 -5.26 8.84 14.10
N LEU A 178 -6.50 8.37 13.91
CA LEU A 178 -7.67 8.98 14.56
C LEU A 178 -7.59 8.96 16.08
N GLU A 179 -6.95 7.95 16.64
CA GLU A 179 -6.69 7.80 18.08
C GLU A 179 -5.73 8.85 18.64
N ASP A 180 -4.85 9.38 17.78
CA ASP A 180 -3.87 10.42 18.14
C ASP A 180 -4.47 11.85 18.05
N ILE A 181 -5.71 11.97 17.55
CA ILE A 181 -6.41 13.23 17.43
C ILE A 181 -7.16 13.50 18.73
N THR A 182 -6.59 14.34 19.57
CA THR A 182 -7.31 14.86 20.75
C THR A 182 -8.31 15.94 20.31
N HIS A 183 -9.54 15.90 20.82
CA HIS A 183 -10.64 16.82 20.49
C HIS A 183 -10.31 18.32 20.67
N LYS A 184 -9.15 18.65 21.24
CA LYS A 184 -8.71 20.05 21.47
C LYS A 184 -8.17 20.77 20.22
N ASN A 185 -7.91 20.05 19.13
CA ASN A 185 -7.23 20.62 17.95
C ASN A 185 -8.13 20.87 16.74
N PHE A 186 -9.41 20.65 16.85
CA PHE A 186 -10.34 21.10 15.82
C PHE A 186 -10.84 22.50 16.13
N PRO A 187 -10.49 23.54 15.35
CA PRO A 187 -11.18 24.81 15.46
C PRO A 187 -12.67 24.54 15.20
N ASN A 188 -13.52 24.94 16.14
CA ASN A 188 -14.95 24.94 15.95
C ASN A 188 -15.25 25.66 14.64
N SER A 189 -15.74 24.93 13.66
CA SER A 189 -16.34 25.53 12.47
C SER A 189 -17.59 26.31 12.93
N GLN A 190 -17.43 27.62 13.04
CA GLN A 190 -18.56 28.55 12.98
C GLN A 190 -19.06 28.66 11.55
#